data_2b36ec07e5bace553659e506cfde5e61
#
_entry.id   2b36ec07e5bace553659e506cfde5e61
#
_cell.length_a   1.000
_cell.length_b   1.000
_cell.length_c   1.000
_cell.angle_alpha   90.00
_cell.angle_beta   90.00
_cell.angle_gamma   90.00
#
_symmetry.space_group_name_H-M   'P 1'
#
loop_
_entity.id
_entity.type
_entity.pdbx_description
1 polymer ?
#
loop_
_entity_poly.entity_id
_entity_poly.type
_entity_poly.pdbx_seq_one_letter_code
_entity_poly.pdbx_strand_id
1 'polypeptide(L)'
;MIKGNKGEWSELYVLLRLLAYGKIYAADDQVKKIENVYFPILKIIREEVKGKRLEYKIGENEDVDIYSNDVKIKSISKERLKKEADYLYNEIVNMKSRSFEIEQTEKFANEIECYRLSAPSTDKTDIKIQIHDIHTGFEPVCGFSIKSELGSAPTLLNASGATNFVFEVDGISDEQMENINALSNPKSKIMDRMEQIFSNGKVTYSKAANEKFANNLMLIDSRMEEIIAQVLLCYYRDNISDCREIINKLEEENPLGFPKKGFYEFKFKKFLCSVALGMMPSKEWDGYDEANGGYIIVSADGEVLVYHIYNRDYFEKYLLDNTKLERGSTSRHGFASLYKEDEKMCMNLNLQVRFK
;
A
#
# COMPACT_ATOMS: atom_id res chain seq x y z
N MET A 1 -24.18 6.77 13.82
CA MET A 1 -22.82 7.31 14.08
C MET A 1 -21.83 6.52 13.24
N ILE A 2 -20.93 7.23 12.58
CA ILE A 2 -19.90 6.63 11.72
C ILE A 2 -18.76 6.13 12.62
N LYS A 3 -18.42 4.86 12.49
CA LYS A 3 -17.36 4.23 13.24
C LYS A 3 -16.21 3.85 12.29
N GLY A 4 -15.00 4.28 12.60
CA GLY A 4 -13.82 4.02 11.78
C GLY A 4 -12.56 3.79 12.59
N ASN A 5 -11.55 3.23 11.95
CA ASN A 5 -10.18 3.15 12.48
C ASN A 5 -9.38 4.42 12.15
N LYS A 6 -8.16 4.55 12.68
CA LYS A 6 -7.32 5.74 12.43
C LYS A 6 -7.06 6.01 10.95
N GLY A 7 -6.88 4.95 10.13
CA GLY A 7 -6.67 5.11 8.69
C GLY A 7 -7.88 5.71 7.98
N GLU A 8 -9.08 5.17 8.26
CA GLU A 8 -10.33 5.69 7.68
C GLU A 8 -10.60 7.14 8.10
N TRP A 9 -10.40 7.49 9.36
CA TRP A 9 -10.50 8.89 9.81
C TRP A 9 -9.43 9.79 9.18
N SER A 10 -8.25 9.24 8.87
CA SER A 10 -7.19 10.00 8.17
C SER A 10 -7.56 10.34 6.73
N GLU A 11 -8.35 9.52 6.04
CA GLU A 11 -8.84 9.87 4.70
C GLU A 11 -9.75 11.11 4.74
N LEU A 12 -10.63 11.20 5.73
CA LEU A 12 -11.43 12.42 5.95
C LEU A 12 -10.54 13.61 6.35
N TYR A 13 -9.54 13.38 7.20
CA TYR A 13 -8.57 14.40 7.57
C TYR A 13 -7.85 14.98 6.34
N VAL A 14 -7.39 14.11 5.42
CA VAL A 14 -6.78 14.55 4.15
C VAL A 14 -7.74 15.43 3.36
N LEU A 15 -9.01 15.02 3.20
CA LEU A 15 -10.02 15.83 2.51
C LEU A 15 -10.09 17.25 3.12
N LEU A 16 -10.27 17.35 4.45
CA LEU A 16 -10.41 18.65 5.13
C LEU A 16 -9.15 19.51 5.01
N ARG A 17 -7.97 18.90 5.16
CA ARG A 17 -6.68 19.60 5.01
C ARG A 17 -6.47 20.15 3.60
N LEU A 18 -6.73 19.33 2.57
CA LEU A 18 -6.56 19.74 1.19
C LEU A 18 -7.52 20.88 0.81
N LEU A 19 -8.77 20.81 1.27
CA LEU A 19 -9.75 21.88 1.06
C LEU A 19 -9.36 23.17 1.79
N ALA A 20 -8.88 23.06 3.03
CA ALA A 20 -8.49 24.23 3.83
C ALA A 20 -7.27 24.96 3.25
N TYR A 21 -6.29 24.23 2.71
CA TYR A 21 -5.05 24.83 2.22
C TYR A 21 -5.02 25.10 0.72
N GLY A 22 -5.86 24.44 -0.07
CA GLY A 22 -5.95 24.62 -1.51
C GLY A 22 -4.71 24.18 -2.29
N LYS A 23 -3.80 23.44 -1.68
CA LYS A 23 -2.59 22.92 -2.29
C LYS A 23 -2.06 21.71 -1.53
N ILE A 24 -1.25 20.91 -2.22
CA ILE A 24 -0.51 19.80 -1.63
C ILE A 24 0.97 19.88 -2.00
N TYR A 25 1.86 19.64 -1.04
CA TYR A 25 3.31 19.67 -1.24
C TYR A 25 3.85 18.28 -1.56
N ALA A 26 4.90 18.24 -2.39
CA ALA A 26 5.65 17.02 -2.63
C ALA A 26 6.46 16.60 -1.40
N ALA A 27 6.62 15.28 -1.24
CA ALA A 27 7.48 14.66 -0.23
C ALA A 27 8.84 14.25 -0.82
N ASP A 28 9.90 14.34 0.00
CA ASP A 28 11.17 13.66 -0.27
C ASP A 28 11.12 12.19 0.22
N ASP A 29 12.20 11.44 0.04
CA ASP A 29 12.31 10.03 0.43
C ASP A 29 12.26 9.77 1.96
N GLN A 30 12.25 10.82 2.79
CA GLN A 30 12.12 10.78 4.24
C GLN A 30 10.77 11.32 4.75
N VAL A 31 9.78 11.47 3.86
CA VAL A 31 8.45 12.06 4.19
C VAL A 31 8.57 13.50 4.66
N LYS A 32 9.56 14.24 4.18
CA LYS A 32 9.68 15.67 4.47
C LYS A 32 9.18 16.51 3.32
N LYS A 33 8.54 17.61 3.65
CA LYS A 33 8.01 18.55 2.69
C LYS A 33 9.12 19.20 1.84
N ILE A 34 8.95 19.16 0.52
CA ILE A 34 9.78 19.92 -0.42
C ILE A 34 9.13 21.29 -0.63
N GLU A 35 9.66 22.33 0.02
CA GLU A 35 9.00 23.66 0.12
C GLU A 35 8.66 24.29 -1.24
N ASN A 36 9.48 24.07 -2.26
CA ASN A 36 9.32 24.71 -3.58
C ASN A 36 8.55 23.83 -4.59
N VAL A 37 8.06 22.65 -4.17
CA VAL A 37 7.33 21.74 -5.05
C VAL A 37 5.93 21.48 -4.49
N TYR A 38 4.93 22.09 -5.07
CA TYR A 38 3.55 21.93 -4.67
C TYR A 38 2.60 21.96 -5.87
N PHE A 39 1.42 21.41 -5.68
CA PHE A 39 0.35 21.37 -6.68
C PHE A 39 -0.87 22.10 -6.12
N PRO A 40 -1.28 23.23 -6.73
CA PRO A 40 -2.56 23.86 -6.43
C PRO A 40 -3.72 22.91 -6.71
N ILE A 41 -4.71 22.90 -5.84
CA ILE A 41 -5.91 22.07 -5.95
C ILE A 41 -7.05 22.96 -6.44
N LEU A 42 -7.67 22.58 -7.55
CA LEU A 42 -8.82 23.28 -8.11
C LEU A 42 -10.11 22.73 -7.54
N LYS A 43 -10.23 21.42 -7.48
CA LYS A 43 -11.38 20.75 -6.87
C LYS A 43 -11.05 19.33 -6.39
N ILE A 44 -11.84 18.84 -5.45
CA ILE A 44 -11.89 17.45 -5.03
C ILE A 44 -13.23 16.86 -5.43
N ILE A 45 -13.22 15.64 -5.94
CA ILE A 45 -14.40 14.94 -6.45
C ILE A 45 -14.64 13.71 -5.59
N ARG A 46 -15.88 13.53 -5.12
CA ARG A 46 -16.32 12.34 -4.39
C ARG A 46 -17.64 11.83 -4.94
N GLU A 47 -17.87 10.53 -4.82
CA GLU A 47 -19.15 9.89 -5.08
C GLU A 47 -19.60 9.18 -3.80
N GLU A 48 -20.39 9.88 -2.98
CA GLU A 48 -20.88 9.36 -1.70
C GLU A 48 -21.98 8.32 -1.87
N VAL A 49 -22.82 8.50 -2.88
CA VAL A 49 -23.89 7.58 -3.29
C VAL A 49 -23.79 7.41 -4.79
N LYS A 50 -23.98 6.20 -5.29
CA LYS A 50 -23.89 5.89 -6.73
C LYS A 50 -24.75 6.85 -7.54
N GLY A 51 -24.10 7.55 -8.49
CA GLY A 51 -24.74 8.55 -9.35
C GLY A 51 -24.91 9.94 -8.72
N LYS A 52 -24.50 10.16 -7.45
CA LYS A 52 -24.47 11.49 -6.83
C LYS A 52 -23.01 11.96 -6.73
N ARG A 53 -22.56 12.70 -7.74
CA ARG A 53 -21.23 13.28 -7.78
C ARG A 53 -21.21 14.57 -6.96
N LEU A 54 -20.29 14.65 -6.03
CA LEU A 54 -19.98 15.85 -5.27
C LEU A 54 -18.65 16.44 -5.76
N GLU A 55 -18.62 17.76 -5.93
CA GLU A 55 -17.42 18.51 -6.23
C GLU A 55 -17.22 19.61 -5.19
N TYR A 56 -16.06 19.61 -4.56
CA TYR A 56 -15.60 20.66 -3.65
C TYR A 56 -14.65 21.55 -4.43
N LYS A 57 -15.12 22.71 -4.92
CA LYS A 57 -14.33 23.62 -5.73
C LYS A 57 -13.68 24.67 -4.85
N ILE A 58 -12.37 24.82 -4.99
CA ILE A 58 -11.57 25.78 -4.23
C ILE A 58 -11.56 27.09 -5.03
N GLY A 59 -12.31 28.09 -4.55
CA GLY A 59 -12.36 29.40 -5.15
C GLY A 59 -11.13 30.26 -4.85
N GLU A 60 -10.98 31.36 -5.58
CA GLU A 60 -9.95 32.39 -5.31
C GLU A 60 -10.17 33.07 -3.96
N ASN A 61 -11.41 33.13 -3.50
CA ASN A 61 -11.79 33.63 -2.19
C ASN A 61 -11.51 32.62 -1.08
N GLU A 62 -11.72 33.00 0.17
CA GLU A 62 -11.48 32.15 1.35
C GLU A 62 -12.55 31.06 1.56
N ASP A 63 -13.35 30.74 0.55
CA ASP A 63 -14.42 29.76 0.60
C ASP A 63 -14.19 28.59 -0.35
N VAL A 64 -14.74 27.43 0.06
CA VAL A 64 -14.88 26.22 -0.76
C VAL A 64 -16.35 26.05 -1.12
N ASP A 65 -16.63 25.98 -2.41
CA ASP A 65 -17.98 25.79 -2.94
C ASP A 65 -18.27 24.31 -3.16
N ILE A 66 -19.39 23.84 -2.63
CA ILE A 66 -19.83 22.46 -2.74
C ILE A 66 -20.93 22.35 -3.79
N TYR A 67 -20.72 21.48 -4.77
CA TYR A 67 -21.66 21.21 -5.86
C TYR A 67 -22.13 19.75 -5.80
N SER A 68 -23.41 19.56 -6.08
CA SER A 68 -24.00 18.24 -6.31
C SER A 68 -24.55 18.21 -7.73
N ASN A 69 -24.02 17.32 -8.59
CA ASN A 69 -24.40 17.21 -9.99
C ASN A 69 -24.45 18.59 -10.69
N ASP A 70 -23.36 19.37 -10.58
CA ASP A 70 -23.16 20.71 -11.14
C ASP A 70 -24.02 21.85 -10.54
N VAL A 71 -24.85 21.56 -9.54
CA VAL A 71 -25.64 22.57 -8.81
C VAL A 71 -24.91 22.93 -7.52
N LYS A 72 -24.61 24.21 -7.33
CA LYS A 72 -24.04 24.71 -6.06
C LYS A 72 -25.06 24.57 -4.94
N ILE A 73 -24.69 23.86 -3.90
CA ILE A 73 -25.57 23.59 -2.74
C ILE A 73 -25.14 24.35 -1.49
N LYS A 74 -23.84 24.65 -1.36
CA LYS A 74 -23.28 25.29 -0.16
C LYS A 74 -21.91 25.91 -0.42
N SER A 75 -21.52 26.85 0.45
CA SER A 75 -20.15 27.33 0.60
C SER A 75 -19.69 27.12 2.05
N ILE A 76 -18.40 26.89 2.24
CA ILE A 76 -17.77 26.74 3.55
C ILE A 76 -16.44 27.48 3.57
N SER A 77 -16.12 28.20 4.65
CA SER A 77 -14.86 28.92 4.74
C SER A 77 -13.67 28.00 4.98
N LYS A 78 -12.53 28.31 4.36
CA LYS A 78 -11.26 27.60 4.57
C LYS A 78 -10.84 27.63 6.05
N GLU A 79 -11.13 28.73 6.76
CA GLU A 79 -10.84 28.83 8.19
C GLU A 79 -11.60 27.79 9.02
N ARG A 80 -12.88 27.58 8.71
CA ARG A 80 -13.68 26.54 9.38
C ARG A 80 -13.19 25.14 9.05
N LEU A 81 -12.89 24.86 7.78
CA LEU A 81 -12.28 23.58 7.36
C LEU A 81 -10.97 23.32 8.08
N LYS A 82 -10.12 24.35 8.25
CA LYS A 82 -8.87 24.25 9.00
C LYS A 82 -9.12 23.89 10.47
N LYS A 83 -10.02 24.58 11.16
CA LYS A 83 -10.38 24.30 12.55
C LYS A 83 -10.86 22.86 12.76
N GLU A 84 -11.72 22.38 11.86
CA GLU A 84 -12.24 21.01 11.92
C GLU A 84 -11.17 19.97 11.56
N ALA A 85 -10.26 20.27 10.64
CA ALA A 85 -9.12 19.40 10.36
C ALA A 85 -8.17 19.30 11.56
N ASP A 86 -7.83 20.42 12.19
CA ASP A 86 -6.96 20.45 13.37
C ASP A 86 -7.61 19.72 14.56
N TYR A 87 -8.92 19.87 14.74
CA TYR A 87 -9.67 19.10 15.74
C TYR A 87 -9.63 17.60 15.46
N LEU A 88 -9.94 17.19 14.23
CA LEU A 88 -9.93 15.80 13.82
C LEU A 88 -8.55 15.15 13.98
N TYR A 89 -7.47 15.85 13.60
CA TYR A 89 -6.10 15.39 13.82
C TYR A 89 -5.84 15.06 15.30
N ASN A 90 -6.18 15.99 16.19
CA ASN A 90 -5.98 15.80 17.63
C ASN A 90 -6.77 14.60 18.16
N GLU A 91 -8.01 14.42 17.72
CA GLU A 91 -8.82 13.25 18.08
C GLU A 91 -8.18 11.93 17.60
N ILE A 92 -7.74 11.87 16.33
CA ILE A 92 -7.10 10.68 15.79
C ILE A 92 -5.84 10.31 16.57
N VAL A 93 -4.96 11.29 16.85
CA VAL A 93 -3.70 11.05 17.57
C VAL A 93 -3.97 10.52 18.97
N ASN A 94 -4.88 11.14 19.71
CA ASN A 94 -5.17 10.83 21.11
C ASN A 94 -5.95 9.52 21.28
N MET A 95 -6.64 9.03 20.23
CA MET A 95 -7.48 7.84 20.34
C MET A 95 -6.63 6.57 20.49
N LYS A 96 -6.98 5.76 21.50
CA LYS A 96 -6.33 4.47 21.79
C LYS A 96 -7.09 3.27 21.25
N SER A 97 -8.40 3.43 21.00
CA SER A 97 -9.27 2.37 20.50
C SER A 97 -8.94 2.02 19.05
N ARG A 98 -9.08 0.74 18.70
CA ARG A 98 -8.86 0.26 17.32
C ARG A 98 -9.87 0.86 16.34
N SER A 99 -11.12 1.07 16.80
CA SER A 99 -12.19 1.68 16.02
C SER A 99 -13.02 2.56 16.95
N PHE A 100 -13.39 3.75 16.52
CA PHE A 100 -13.98 4.80 17.35
C PHE A 100 -14.91 5.71 16.54
N GLU A 101 -15.66 6.53 17.22
CA GLU A 101 -16.58 7.53 16.68
C GLU A 101 -16.11 8.91 17.12
N ILE A 102 -16.28 9.93 16.25
CA ILE A 102 -15.98 11.34 16.55
C ILE A 102 -17.22 12.16 16.19
N GLU A 103 -18.11 12.35 17.17
CA GLU A 103 -19.44 12.94 16.95
C GLU A 103 -19.40 14.35 16.33
N GLN A 104 -18.49 15.21 16.81
CA GLN A 104 -18.33 16.56 16.25
C GLN A 104 -17.94 16.52 14.79
N THR A 105 -16.94 15.70 14.44
CA THR A 105 -16.47 15.58 13.05
C THR A 105 -17.54 14.95 12.15
N GLU A 106 -18.31 13.97 12.65
CA GLU A 106 -19.43 13.39 11.90
C GLU A 106 -20.50 14.44 11.58
N LYS A 107 -20.87 15.27 12.54
CA LYS A 107 -21.82 16.38 12.32
C LYS A 107 -21.31 17.34 11.25
N PHE A 108 -20.02 17.69 11.32
CA PHE A 108 -19.41 18.56 10.34
C PHE A 108 -19.29 17.89 8.95
N ALA A 109 -18.91 16.61 8.90
CA ALA A 109 -18.86 15.85 7.65
C ALA A 109 -20.22 15.80 6.96
N ASN A 110 -21.30 15.55 7.72
CA ASN A 110 -22.67 15.58 7.20
C ASN A 110 -23.06 17.00 6.71
N GLU A 111 -22.58 18.04 7.36
CA GLU A 111 -22.82 19.41 6.94
C GLU A 111 -22.19 19.73 5.58
N ILE A 112 -21.06 19.12 5.26
CA ILE A 112 -20.38 19.24 3.96
C ILE A 112 -20.74 18.12 2.98
N GLU A 113 -21.85 17.40 3.20
CA GLU A 113 -22.35 16.28 2.37
C GLU A 113 -21.40 15.06 2.30
N CYS A 114 -20.46 14.93 3.22
CA CYS A 114 -19.53 13.82 3.31
C CYS A 114 -20.07 12.78 4.30
N TYR A 115 -20.63 11.68 3.80
CA TYR A 115 -21.32 10.68 4.62
C TYR A 115 -20.49 9.43 4.88
N ARG A 116 -19.27 9.34 4.30
CA ARG A 116 -18.34 8.21 4.44
C ARG A 116 -16.95 8.72 4.77
N LEU A 117 -16.24 7.97 5.61
CA LEU A 117 -14.84 8.28 5.93
C LEU A 117 -13.93 7.96 4.76
N SER A 118 -14.12 6.78 4.16
CA SER A 118 -13.28 6.24 3.09
C SER A 118 -14.03 6.04 1.79
N ALA A 119 -13.31 5.97 0.68
CA ALA A 119 -13.85 5.57 -0.60
C ALA A 119 -14.44 4.14 -0.55
N PRO A 120 -15.40 3.79 -1.42
CA PRO A 120 -15.90 2.42 -1.53
C PRO A 120 -14.74 1.45 -1.80
N SER A 121 -14.76 0.26 -1.19
CA SER A 121 -13.71 -0.78 -1.38
C SER A 121 -13.59 -1.30 -2.82
N THR A 122 -14.54 -0.95 -3.68
CA THR A 122 -14.50 -1.21 -5.14
C THR A 122 -13.60 -0.24 -5.89
N ASP A 123 -13.40 0.96 -5.33
CA ASP A 123 -12.54 1.99 -5.90
C ASP A 123 -11.11 1.74 -5.41
N LYS A 124 -10.16 1.86 -6.31
CA LYS A 124 -8.74 1.68 -5.99
C LYS A 124 -8.04 3.02 -5.71
N THR A 125 -8.78 4.11 -5.83
CA THR A 125 -8.34 5.45 -5.46
C THR A 125 -9.14 5.92 -4.26
N ASP A 126 -8.45 6.40 -3.24
CA ASP A 126 -9.08 6.89 -2.01
C ASP A 126 -9.66 8.29 -2.20
N ILE A 127 -9.07 9.10 -3.10
CA ILE A 127 -9.52 10.47 -3.40
C ILE A 127 -9.22 10.85 -4.86
N LYS A 128 -10.12 11.61 -5.50
CA LYS A 128 -9.91 12.18 -6.84
C LYS A 128 -9.78 13.69 -6.74
N ILE A 129 -8.68 14.23 -7.26
CA ILE A 129 -8.31 15.64 -7.15
C ILE A 129 -8.04 16.20 -8.55
N GLN A 130 -8.61 17.35 -8.89
CA GLN A 130 -8.15 18.15 -10.00
C GLN A 130 -7.06 19.10 -9.50
N ILE A 131 -5.85 18.89 -9.97
CA ILE A 131 -4.70 19.72 -9.66
C ILE A 131 -4.39 20.66 -10.82
N HIS A 132 -3.78 21.82 -10.53
CA HIS A 132 -3.12 22.63 -11.53
C HIS A 132 -1.65 22.29 -11.57
N ASP A 133 -1.18 21.78 -12.68
CA ASP A 133 0.25 21.51 -12.90
C ASP A 133 0.93 22.81 -13.35
N ILE A 134 1.66 23.44 -12.46
CA ILE A 134 2.35 24.72 -12.71
C ILE A 134 3.47 24.62 -13.76
N HIS A 135 3.94 23.41 -14.08
CA HIS A 135 5.00 23.21 -15.08
C HIS A 135 4.47 23.06 -16.50
N THR A 136 3.31 22.44 -16.66
CA THR A 136 2.71 22.17 -17.97
C THR A 136 1.47 23.03 -18.26
N GLY A 137 0.86 23.61 -17.22
CA GLY A 137 -0.41 24.34 -17.31
C GLY A 137 -1.63 23.40 -17.44
N PHE A 138 -1.45 22.09 -17.39
CA PHE A 138 -2.56 21.14 -17.43
C PHE A 138 -3.31 21.07 -16.08
N GLU A 139 -4.58 20.72 -16.17
CA GLU A 139 -5.49 20.61 -15.02
C GLU A 139 -6.15 19.23 -14.96
N PRO A 140 -5.37 18.14 -14.86
CA PRO A 140 -5.90 16.80 -14.88
C PRO A 140 -6.69 16.49 -13.61
N VAL A 141 -7.70 15.63 -13.74
CA VAL A 141 -8.30 14.93 -12.59
C VAL A 141 -7.55 13.64 -12.37
N CYS A 142 -6.89 13.55 -11.23
CA CYS A 142 -6.06 12.40 -10.88
C CYS A 142 -6.62 11.67 -9.65
N GLY A 143 -6.47 10.35 -9.63
CA GLY A 143 -6.75 9.51 -8.48
C GLY A 143 -5.52 9.35 -7.61
N PHE A 144 -5.69 9.39 -6.29
CA PHE A 144 -4.61 9.20 -5.32
C PHE A 144 -4.98 8.11 -4.31
N SER A 145 -3.98 7.33 -3.91
CA SER A 145 -4.08 6.47 -2.73
C SER A 145 -3.60 7.22 -1.49
N ILE A 146 -4.24 6.96 -0.34
CA ILE A 146 -3.91 7.62 0.93
C ILE A 146 -3.38 6.59 1.92
N LYS A 147 -2.28 6.92 2.60
CA LYS A 147 -1.80 6.19 3.76
C LYS A 147 -1.46 7.14 4.89
N SER A 148 -1.61 6.64 6.12
CA SER A 148 -1.43 7.45 7.30
C SER A 148 -0.48 6.78 8.29
N GLU A 149 0.44 7.54 8.83
CA GLU A 149 1.33 7.17 9.92
C GLU A 149 0.72 7.44 11.31
N LEU A 150 -0.50 7.99 11.38
CA LEU A 150 -1.17 8.30 12.65
C LEU A 150 -1.66 7.06 13.42
N GLY A 151 -1.63 5.90 12.77
CA GLY A 151 -2.07 4.61 13.31
C GLY A 151 -0.97 3.58 13.41
N SER A 152 -1.36 2.31 13.43
CA SER A 152 -0.40 1.22 13.23
C SER A 152 0.07 1.21 11.78
N ALA A 153 1.34 0.83 11.57
CA ALA A 153 1.93 0.76 10.23
C ALA A 153 1.00 0.02 9.25
N PRO A 154 0.62 0.62 8.13
CA PRO A 154 -0.32 0.03 7.19
C PRO A 154 0.31 -1.15 6.44
N THR A 155 -0.54 -2.00 5.86
CA THR A 155 -0.10 -3.06 4.97
C THR A 155 -0.08 -2.55 3.53
N LEU A 156 1.01 -2.78 2.82
CA LEU A 156 1.14 -2.46 1.39
C LEU A 156 0.54 -3.60 0.54
N LEU A 157 0.94 -4.84 0.84
CA LEU A 157 0.45 -6.05 0.18
C LEU A 157 -0.01 -7.05 1.22
N ASN A 158 -1.31 -7.36 1.24
CA ASN A 158 -1.88 -8.31 2.19
C ASN A 158 -1.55 -9.76 1.82
N ALA A 159 -1.25 -10.57 2.85
CA ALA A 159 -1.19 -12.02 2.70
C ALA A 159 -2.51 -12.59 2.21
N SER A 160 -2.45 -13.47 1.23
CA SER A 160 -3.60 -14.23 0.72
C SER A 160 -3.11 -15.52 0.04
N GLY A 161 -4.02 -16.42 -0.33
CA GLY A 161 -3.65 -17.56 -1.17
C GLY A 161 -3.09 -17.12 -2.53
N ALA A 162 -3.51 -15.97 -3.03
CA ALA A 162 -3.01 -15.43 -4.31
C ALA A 162 -1.55 -14.93 -4.23
N THR A 163 -1.02 -14.66 -3.04
CA THR A 163 0.37 -14.24 -2.85
C THR A 163 1.30 -15.37 -2.44
N ASN A 164 0.90 -16.63 -2.64
CA ASN A 164 1.75 -17.80 -2.45
C ASN A 164 2.65 -18.04 -3.66
N PHE A 165 3.88 -18.48 -3.38
CA PHE A 165 4.87 -18.94 -4.33
C PHE A 165 5.21 -20.39 -4.02
N VAL A 166 5.17 -21.25 -5.03
CA VAL A 166 5.43 -22.69 -4.92
C VAL A 166 6.92 -22.96 -5.09
N PHE A 167 7.47 -23.71 -4.18
CA PHE A 167 8.85 -24.20 -4.22
C PHE A 167 8.85 -25.73 -4.21
N GLU A 168 9.63 -26.34 -5.08
CA GLU A 168 9.93 -27.76 -5.05
C GLU A 168 11.04 -28.02 -4.00
N VAL A 169 10.93 -29.11 -3.28
CA VAL A 169 11.84 -29.47 -2.20
C VAL A 169 12.36 -30.88 -2.43
N ASP A 170 13.62 -31.00 -2.84
CA ASP A 170 14.28 -32.29 -3.04
C ASP A 170 15.01 -32.73 -1.79
N GLY A 171 15.14 -34.06 -1.57
CA GLY A 171 15.96 -34.62 -0.50
C GLY A 171 15.25 -34.86 0.84
N ILE A 172 13.94 -34.57 0.92
CA ILE A 172 13.12 -34.84 2.12
C ILE A 172 12.25 -36.07 1.86
N SER A 173 12.29 -37.06 2.78
CA SER A 173 11.46 -38.25 2.73
C SER A 173 10.04 -37.99 3.23
N ASP A 174 9.10 -38.94 2.96
CA ASP A 174 7.71 -38.84 3.43
C ASP A 174 7.64 -38.80 4.96
N GLU A 175 8.47 -39.61 5.66
CA GLU A 175 8.56 -39.58 7.11
C GLU A 175 9.04 -38.21 7.65
N GLN A 176 10.05 -37.64 7.01
CA GLN A 176 10.55 -36.33 7.38
C GLN A 176 9.48 -35.24 7.12
N MET A 177 8.71 -35.33 6.01
CA MET A 177 7.59 -34.42 5.72
C MET A 177 6.56 -34.47 6.86
N GLU A 178 6.13 -35.65 7.28
CA GLU A 178 5.17 -35.81 8.38
C GLU A 178 5.70 -35.20 9.69
N ASN A 179 6.95 -35.49 10.03
CA ASN A 179 7.61 -34.97 11.23
C ASN A 179 7.71 -33.42 11.19
N ILE A 180 8.12 -32.83 10.06
CA ILE A 180 8.20 -31.38 9.87
C ILE A 180 6.82 -30.74 9.99
N ASN A 181 5.82 -31.32 9.33
CA ASN A 181 4.45 -30.82 9.37
C ASN A 181 3.80 -30.93 10.76
N ALA A 182 4.22 -31.87 11.57
CA ALA A 182 3.76 -32.04 12.96
C ALA A 182 4.29 -30.97 13.93
N LEU A 183 5.36 -30.24 13.56
CA LEU A 183 5.86 -29.12 14.36
C LEU A 183 4.76 -28.05 14.53
N SER A 184 4.36 -27.80 15.77
CA SER A 184 3.14 -27.01 16.07
C SER A 184 3.33 -25.89 17.11
N ASN A 185 4.57 -25.63 17.55
CA ASN A 185 4.83 -24.56 18.53
C ASN A 185 4.31 -23.22 18.01
N PRO A 186 3.32 -22.59 18.68
CA PRO A 186 2.67 -21.38 18.14
C PRO A 186 3.61 -20.20 17.91
N LYS A 187 4.73 -20.11 18.62
CA LYS A 187 5.68 -18.99 18.53
C LYS A 187 6.76 -19.21 17.47
N SER A 188 7.19 -20.48 17.26
CA SER A 188 8.34 -20.80 16.40
C SER A 188 8.01 -21.72 15.22
N LYS A 189 6.78 -22.23 15.12
CA LYS A 189 6.33 -23.21 14.14
C LYS A 189 6.88 -22.99 12.71
N ILE A 190 6.82 -21.77 12.20
CA ILE A 190 7.27 -21.45 10.84
C ILE A 190 8.81 -21.54 10.79
N MET A 191 9.48 -20.96 11.78
CA MET A 191 10.95 -20.98 11.85
C MET A 191 11.47 -22.41 11.95
N ASP A 192 10.91 -23.20 12.89
CA ASP A 192 11.32 -24.59 13.12
C ASP A 192 11.14 -25.44 11.86
N ARG A 193 10.02 -25.26 11.14
CA ARG A 193 9.78 -25.95 9.87
C ARG A 193 10.77 -25.52 8.79
N MET A 194 10.97 -24.21 8.62
CA MET A 194 11.92 -23.68 7.63
C MET A 194 13.34 -24.16 7.90
N GLU A 195 13.78 -24.11 9.15
CA GLU A 195 15.09 -24.62 9.54
C GLU A 195 15.27 -26.10 9.13
N GLN A 196 14.28 -26.95 9.42
CA GLN A 196 14.33 -28.35 9.03
C GLN A 196 14.32 -28.54 7.50
N ILE A 197 13.50 -27.77 6.78
CA ILE A 197 13.40 -27.86 5.32
C ILE A 197 14.71 -27.42 4.67
N PHE A 198 15.25 -26.26 5.03
CA PHE A 198 16.47 -25.74 4.43
C PHE A 198 17.74 -26.51 4.84
N SER A 199 17.74 -27.16 6.01
CA SER A 199 18.87 -27.99 6.46
C SER A 199 18.91 -29.36 5.80
N ASN A 200 17.76 -29.93 5.44
CA ASN A 200 17.67 -31.30 4.94
C ASN A 200 17.34 -31.41 3.46
N GLY A 201 16.77 -30.35 2.87
CA GLY A 201 16.31 -30.33 1.48
C GLY A 201 16.93 -29.23 0.63
N LYS A 202 16.92 -29.45 -0.68
CA LYS A 202 17.22 -28.44 -1.68
C LYS A 202 15.91 -27.78 -2.13
N VAL A 203 15.79 -26.49 -1.89
CA VAL A 203 14.58 -25.70 -2.21
C VAL A 203 14.80 -24.94 -3.51
N THR A 204 13.92 -25.15 -4.49
CA THR A 204 13.98 -24.52 -5.82
C THR A 204 12.65 -23.88 -6.15
N TYR A 205 12.65 -22.64 -6.63
CA TYR A 205 11.43 -21.97 -7.05
C TYR A 205 10.80 -22.68 -8.26
N SER A 206 9.47 -22.84 -8.25
CA SER A 206 8.71 -23.49 -9.31
C SER A 206 7.79 -22.49 -10.02
N LYS A 207 6.82 -21.91 -9.32
CA LYS A 207 5.79 -21.03 -9.91
C LYS A 207 5.13 -20.14 -8.85
N ALA A 208 4.51 -19.01 -9.26
CA ALA A 208 3.51 -18.37 -8.44
C ALA A 208 2.23 -19.23 -8.37
N ALA A 209 1.60 -19.32 -7.21
CA ALA A 209 0.42 -20.20 -7.02
C ALA A 209 -0.84 -19.65 -7.72
N ASN A 210 -0.87 -18.36 -8.03
CA ASN A 210 -2.00 -17.70 -8.67
C ASN A 210 -1.60 -17.15 -10.05
N GLU A 211 -2.22 -17.64 -11.10
CA GLU A 211 -1.94 -17.29 -12.50
C GLU A 211 -2.11 -15.77 -12.77
N LYS A 212 -3.15 -15.15 -12.19
CA LYS A 212 -3.35 -13.69 -12.36
C LYS A 212 -2.20 -12.90 -11.76
N PHE A 213 -1.71 -13.32 -10.59
CA PHE A 213 -0.57 -12.67 -9.98
C PHE A 213 0.71 -12.89 -10.78
N ALA A 214 0.94 -14.11 -11.30
CA ALA A 214 2.05 -14.40 -12.21
C ALA A 214 2.03 -13.46 -13.43
N ASN A 215 0.86 -13.34 -14.10
CA ASN A 215 0.69 -12.46 -15.24
C ASN A 215 0.94 -10.97 -14.88
N ASN A 216 0.43 -10.51 -13.73
CA ASN A 216 0.66 -9.15 -13.26
C ASN A 216 2.15 -8.89 -12.98
N LEU A 217 2.86 -9.85 -12.39
CA LEU A 217 4.30 -9.76 -12.17
C LEU A 217 5.08 -9.72 -13.50
N MET A 218 4.69 -10.52 -14.47
CA MET A 218 5.28 -10.53 -15.81
C MET A 218 5.08 -9.21 -16.55
N LEU A 219 3.95 -8.52 -16.38
CA LEU A 219 3.74 -7.17 -16.91
C LEU A 219 4.70 -6.12 -16.31
N ILE A 220 5.08 -6.29 -15.04
CA ILE A 220 6.07 -5.40 -14.41
C ILE A 220 7.46 -5.69 -14.97
N ASP A 221 7.85 -6.98 -14.97
CA ASP A 221 9.13 -7.46 -15.49
C ASP A 221 9.09 -8.98 -15.71
N SER A 222 9.64 -9.45 -16.82
CA SER A 222 9.63 -10.89 -17.20
C SER A 222 10.31 -11.82 -16.18
N ARG A 223 11.16 -11.30 -15.31
CA ARG A 223 11.82 -12.06 -14.23
C ARG A 223 11.35 -11.69 -12.83
N MET A 224 10.21 -10.99 -12.72
CA MET A 224 9.73 -10.50 -11.42
C MET A 224 9.38 -11.65 -10.48
N GLU A 225 8.77 -12.72 -10.99
CA GLU A 225 8.47 -13.91 -10.17
C GLU A 225 9.73 -14.49 -9.53
N GLU A 226 10.81 -14.65 -10.32
CA GLU A 226 12.08 -15.17 -9.82
C GLU A 226 12.69 -14.24 -8.76
N ILE A 227 12.61 -12.91 -8.97
CA ILE A 227 13.10 -11.93 -8.00
C ILE A 227 12.33 -12.05 -6.68
N ILE A 228 10.99 -12.09 -6.74
CA ILE A 228 10.16 -12.26 -5.53
C ILE A 228 10.46 -13.60 -4.84
N ALA A 229 10.69 -14.67 -5.60
CA ALA A 229 11.09 -15.95 -5.02
C ALA A 229 12.41 -15.83 -4.23
N GLN A 230 13.41 -15.11 -4.75
CA GLN A 230 14.67 -14.86 -4.02
C GLN A 230 14.45 -13.98 -2.79
N VAL A 231 13.59 -12.98 -2.88
CA VAL A 231 13.19 -12.13 -1.73
C VAL A 231 12.56 -13.00 -0.62
N LEU A 232 11.68 -13.94 -0.98
CA LEU A 232 11.07 -14.86 -0.03
C LEU A 232 12.10 -15.83 0.59
N LEU A 233 13.06 -16.33 -0.19
CA LEU A 233 14.14 -17.17 0.34
C LEU A 233 14.98 -16.41 1.37
N CYS A 234 15.40 -15.16 1.10
CA CYS A 234 16.08 -14.34 2.09
C CYS A 234 15.25 -14.14 3.36
N TYR A 235 13.95 -13.92 3.23
CA TYR A 235 13.07 -13.73 4.38
C TYR A 235 12.90 -15.01 5.22
N TYR A 236 12.57 -16.15 4.59
CA TYR A 236 12.25 -17.37 5.30
C TYR A 236 13.47 -18.19 5.72
N ARG A 237 14.53 -18.16 4.92
CA ARG A 237 15.79 -18.91 5.19
C ARG A 237 16.74 -18.10 6.08
N ASP A 238 16.95 -16.83 5.72
CA ASP A 238 17.99 -15.99 6.33
C ASP A 238 17.44 -15.09 7.44
N ASN A 239 16.11 -15.12 7.63
CA ASN A 239 15.38 -14.33 8.63
C ASN A 239 15.59 -12.81 8.52
N ILE A 240 15.79 -12.30 7.31
CA ILE A 240 15.90 -10.88 7.01
C ILE A 240 14.51 -10.37 6.60
N SER A 241 13.96 -9.40 7.31
CA SER A 241 12.61 -8.87 7.01
C SER A 241 12.61 -7.54 6.29
N ASP A 242 13.63 -6.72 6.50
CA ASP A 242 13.75 -5.40 5.90
C ASP A 242 13.95 -5.48 4.40
N CYS A 243 13.08 -4.81 3.61
CA CYS A 243 13.16 -4.89 2.14
C CYS A 243 14.47 -4.32 1.59
N ARG A 244 15.00 -3.26 2.17
CA ARG A 244 16.29 -2.67 1.75
C ARG A 244 17.44 -3.65 2.02
N GLU A 245 17.47 -4.28 3.20
CA GLU A 245 18.50 -5.25 3.54
C GLU A 245 18.44 -6.50 2.65
N ILE A 246 17.23 -7.01 2.37
CA ILE A 246 17.04 -8.13 1.44
C ILE A 246 17.60 -7.78 0.06
N ILE A 247 17.26 -6.61 -0.48
CA ILE A 247 17.71 -6.21 -1.82
C ILE A 247 19.22 -6.00 -1.85
N ASN A 248 19.82 -5.39 -0.84
CA ASN A 248 21.27 -5.26 -0.73
C ASN A 248 21.97 -6.62 -0.78
N LYS A 249 21.45 -7.61 -0.03
CA LYS A 249 21.97 -8.99 -0.06
C LYS A 249 21.84 -9.61 -1.45
N LEU A 250 20.69 -9.47 -2.12
CA LEU A 250 20.50 -9.99 -3.48
C LEU A 250 21.41 -9.32 -4.52
N GLU A 251 21.72 -8.02 -4.36
CA GLU A 251 22.70 -7.32 -5.21
C GLU A 251 24.14 -7.82 -5.01
N GLU A 252 24.46 -8.28 -3.79
CA GLU A 252 25.78 -8.83 -3.48
C GLU A 252 25.93 -10.27 -3.96
N GLU A 253 24.94 -11.13 -3.68
CA GLU A 253 24.96 -12.55 -4.02
C GLU A 253 24.65 -12.84 -5.48
N ASN A 254 23.85 -11.97 -6.13
CA ASN A 254 23.41 -12.06 -7.51
C ASN A 254 22.91 -13.47 -7.94
N PRO A 255 21.95 -14.08 -7.22
CA PRO A 255 21.54 -15.47 -7.46
C PRO A 255 20.92 -15.68 -8.85
N LEU A 256 20.40 -14.64 -9.49
CA LEU A 256 19.80 -14.69 -10.83
C LEU A 256 20.78 -14.34 -11.97
N GLY A 257 22.05 -14.03 -11.64
CA GLY A 257 23.10 -13.76 -12.62
C GLY A 257 22.86 -12.51 -13.47
N PHE A 258 22.34 -11.44 -12.90
CA PHE A 258 22.22 -10.16 -13.63
C PHE A 258 23.60 -9.59 -13.97
N PRO A 259 23.72 -8.88 -15.13
CA PRO A 259 25.03 -8.46 -15.67
C PRO A 259 25.73 -7.38 -14.83
N LYS A 260 25.00 -6.66 -13.97
CA LYS A 260 25.54 -5.61 -13.09
C LYS A 260 24.65 -5.41 -11.87
N LYS A 261 25.17 -4.71 -10.85
CA LYS A 261 24.38 -4.27 -9.68
C LYS A 261 23.28 -3.26 -10.07
N GLY A 262 22.26 -3.16 -9.24
CA GLY A 262 21.13 -2.24 -9.40
C GLY A 262 19.91 -2.86 -10.08
N PHE A 263 19.97 -4.10 -10.58
CA PHE A 263 18.84 -4.76 -11.23
C PHE A 263 17.77 -5.20 -10.23
N TYR A 264 18.16 -5.79 -9.10
CA TYR A 264 17.20 -6.19 -8.07
C TYR A 264 16.51 -4.98 -7.47
N GLU A 265 17.28 -3.93 -7.12
CA GLU A 265 16.73 -2.71 -6.57
C GLU A 265 15.73 -2.06 -7.53
N PHE A 266 16.15 -1.83 -8.78
CA PHE A 266 15.30 -1.19 -9.78
C PHE A 266 14.00 -1.95 -9.99
N LYS A 267 14.08 -3.27 -10.21
CA LYS A 267 12.90 -4.10 -10.50
C LYS A 267 11.99 -4.25 -9.29
N PHE A 268 12.54 -4.46 -8.10
CA PHE A 268 11.75 -4.60 -6.88
C PHE A 268 11.06 -3.28 -6.49
N LYS A 269 11.69 -2.12 -6.70
CA LYS A 269 11.05 -0.82 -6.56
C LYS A 269 9.85 -0.67 -7.50
N LYS A 270 9.93 -1.13 -8.74
CA LYS A 270 8.79 -1.15 -9.67
C LYS A 270 7.65 -2.00 -9.15
N PHE A 271 7.95 -3.19 -8.61
CA PHE A 271 6.94 -4.04 -7.98
C PHE A 271 6.24 -3.34 -6.82
N LEU A 272 6.98 -2.79 -5.85
CA LEU A 272 6.40 -2.07 -4.71
C LEU A 272 5.51 -0.91 -5.16
N CYS A 273 5.96 -0.16 -6.17
CA CYS A 273 5.24 0.97 -6.73
C CYS A 273 3.92 0.53 -7.41
N SER A 274 3.95 -0.52 -8.23
CA SER A 274 2.74 -1.05 -8.88
C SER A 274 1.70 -1.53 -7.86
N VAL A 275 2.16 -2.19 -6.77
CA VAL A 275 1.27 -2.57 -5.65
C VAL A 275 0.68 -1.34 -4.97
N ALA A 276 1.51 -0.33 -4.68
CA ALA A 276 1.07 0.89 -4.01
C ALA A 276 0.04 1.67 -4.83
N LEU A 277 0.15 1.64 -6.16
CA LEU A 277 -0.68 2.41 -7.09
C LEU A 277 -1.87 1.62 -7.66
N GLY A 278 -2.11 0.38 -7.18
CA GLY A 278 -3.38 -0.30 -7.45
C GLY A 278 -3.30 -1.73 -7.98
N MET A 279 -2.13 -2.28 -8.31
CA MET A 279 -2.02 -3.68 -8.70
C MET A 279 -2.45 -4.60 -7.55
N MET A 280 -3.37 -5.51 -7.82
CA MET A 280 -3.90 -6.49 -6.86
C MET A 280 -3.59 -7.93 -7.30
N PRO A 281 -3.02 -8.78 -6.43
CA PRO A 281 -2.67 -10.16 -6.79
C PRO A 281 -3.83 -11.04 -7.26
N SER A 282 -5.05 -10.79 -6.76
CA SER A 282 -6.23 -11.60 -7.07
C SER A 282 -7.03 -11.12 -8.28
N LYS A 283 -6.64 -9.99 -8.89
CA LYS A 283 -7.33 -9.39 -10.04
C LYS A 283 -6.36 -9.28 -11.22
N GLU A 284 -6.89 -9.36 -12.42
CA GLU A 284 -6.14 -9.00 -13.62
C GLU A 284 -5.82 -7.51 -13.58
N TRP A 285 -4.61 -7.18 -13.97
CA TRP A 285 -4.10 -5.81 -14.04
C TRP A 285 -3.61 -5.56 -15.46
N ASP A 286 -3.89 -4.40 -16.00
CA ASP A 286 -3.57 -4.00 -17.38
C ASP A 286 -2.22 -3.27 -17.50
N GLY A 287 -1.46 -3.17 -16.41
CA GLY A 287 -0.18 -2.46 -16.37
C GLY A 287 -0.29 -0.97 -16.06
N TYR A 288 -1.49 -0.44 -15.93
CA TYR A 288 -1.70 0.98 -15.62
C TYR A 288 -1.93 1.22 -14.13
N ASP A 289 -1.38 2.33 -13.63
CA ASP A 289 -1.58 2.78 -12.26
C ASP A 289 -2.98 3.37 -12.11
N GLU A 290 -3.86 2.77 -11.29
CA GLU A 290 -5.19 3.33 -11.03
C GLU A 290 -5.13 4.59 -10.19
N ALA A 291 -4.21 4.66 -9.21
CA ALA A 291 -3.86 5.88 -8.51
C ALA A 291 -2.87 6.72 -9.36
N ASN A 292 -3.33 7.14 -10.54
CA ASN A 292 -2.50 7.80 -11.55
C ASN A 292 -1.97 9.19 -11.15
N GLY A 293 -2.51 9.80 -10.09
CA GLY A 293 -1.99 11.02 -9.49
C GLY A 293 -0.84 10.77 -8.53
N GLY A 294 -0.76 9.57 -7.98
CA GLY A 294 0.26 9.17 -7.03
C GLY A 294 -0.27 8.77 -5.66
N TYR A 295 0.51 9.06 -4.63
CA TYR A 295 0.35 8.55 -3.29
C TYR A 295 0.40 9.68 -2.26
N ILE A 296 -0.66 9.85 -1.49
CA ILE A 296 -0.73 10.84 -0.43
C ILE A 296 -0.37 10.16 0.89
N ILE A 297 0.52 10.78 1.66
CA ILE A 297 0.89 10.32 2.98
C ILE A 297 0.54 11.37 4.03
N VAL A 298 -0.04 10.91 5.13
CA VAL A 298 -0.21 11.69 6.35
C VAL A 298 0.91 11.30 7.29
N SER A 299 1.87 12.20 7.48
CA SER A 299 3.00 11.98 8.38
C SER A 299 2.58 11.99 9.86
N ALA A 300 3.46 11.51 10.73
CA ALA A 300 3.17 11.41 12.16
C ALA A 300 2.88 12.77 12.84
N ASP A 301 3.40 13.86 12.29
CA ASP A 301 3.14 15.24 12.73
C ASP A 301 1.92 15.91 12.08
N GLY A 302 1.18 15.15 11.23
CA GLY A 302 -0.05 15.60 10.60
C GLY A 302 0.13 16.37 9.29
N GLU A 303 1.35 16.47 8.74
CA GLU A 303 1.52 17.02 7.39
C GLU A 303 0.91 16.08 6.35
N VAL A 304 0.27 16.66 5.34
CA VAL A 304 -0.31 15.93 4.21
C VAL A 304 0.55 16.21 2.98
N LEU A 305 1.26 15.19 2.53
CA LEU A 305 2.26 15.29 1.47
C LEU A 305 1.94 14.33 0.33
N VAL A 306 2.49 14.59 -0.87
CA VAL A 306 2.24 13.76 -2.03
C VAL A 306 3.54 13.27 -2.69
N TYR A 307 3.54 12.02 -3.08
CA TYR A 307 4.44 11.45 -4.08
C TYR A 307 3.72 11.48 -5.43
N HIS A 308 3.90 12.56 -6.16
CA HIS A 308 3.32 12.71 -7.49
C HIS A 308 4.20 12.03 -8.56
N ILE A 309 3.65 11.84 -9.75
CA ILE A 309 4.35 11.19 -10.88
C ILE A 309 5.73 11.82 -11.19
N TYR A 310 5.91 13.12 -10.96
CA TYR A 310 7.19 13.82 -11.17
C TYR A 310 8.27 13.46 -10.14
N ASN A 311 7.87 12.95 -8.97
CA ASN A 311 8.76 12.58 -7.88
C ASN A 311 8.75 11.06 -7.64
N ARG A 312 8.57 10.28 -8.70
CA ARG A 312 8.42 8.82 -8.64
C ARG A 312 9.66 8.13 -8.06
N ASP A 313 10.83 8.66 -8.33
CA ASP A 313 12.10 8.16 -7.78
C ASP A 313 12.17 8.27 -6.25
N TYR A 314 11.72 9.38 -5.67
CA TYR A 314 11.57 9.52 -4.21
C TYR A 314 10.54 8.53 -3.66
N PHE A 315 9.42 8.34 -4.34
CA PHE A 315 8.40 7.38 -3.94
C PHE A 315 8.91 5.95 -3.95
N GLU A 316 9.58 5.54 -5.02
CA GLU A 316 10.18 4.21 -5.16
C GLU A 316 11.24 3.96 -4.07
N LYS A 317 12.04 4.97 -3.74
CA LYS A 317 13.02 4.89 -2.67
C LYS A 317 12.33 4.81 -1.30
N TYR A 318 11.35 5.67 -1.05
CA TYR A 318 10.54 5.65 0.16
C TYR A 318 9.92 4.26 0.41
N LEU A 319 9.29 3.67 -0.60
CA LEU A 319 8.69 2.34 -0.47
C LEU A 319 9.72 1.28 -0.08
N LEU A 320 10.87 1.26 -0.75
CA LEU A 320 11.91 0.28 -0.46
C LEU A 320 12.51 0.46 0.94
N ASP A 321 12.74 1.70 1.37
CA ASP A 321 13.38 2.01 2.65
C ASP A 321 12.43 1.86 3.85
N ASN A 322 11.12 1.96 3.63
CA ASN A 322 10.11 1.96 4.69
C ASN A 322 9.20 0.73 4.70
N THR A 323 9.53 -0.32 3.95
CA THR A 323 8.76 -1.56 3.95
C THR A 323 9.57 -2.75 4.43
N LYS A 324 8.85 -3.75 4.92
CA LYS A 324 9.38 -5.04 5.36
C LYS A 324 8.43 -6.17 4.98
N LEU A 325 8.96 -7.39 4.92
CA LEU A 325 8.13 -8.58 4.86
C LEU A 325 7.58 -8.92 6.24
N GLU A 326 6.37 -9.44 6.27
CA GLU A 326 5.72 -9.94 7.48
C GLU A 326 5.08 -11.30 7.20
N ARG A 327 4.92 -12.11 8.24
CA ARG A 327 4.29 -13.43 8.12
C ARG A 327 2.79 -13.31 8.31
N GLY A 328 2.03 -13.80 7.34
CA GLY A 328 0.59 -13.98 7.47
C GLY A 328 0.23 -15.19 8.34
N SER A 329 -1.07 -15.48 8.45
CA SER A 329 -1.57 -16.68 9.13
C SER A 329 -1.38 -17.91 8.24
N THR A 330 -0.57 -18.87 8.68
CA THR A 330 -0.32 -20.12 7.94
C THR A 330 -1.58 -20.93 7.68
N SER A 331 -2.46 -21.05 8.67
CA SER A 331 -3.72 -21.80 8.56
C SER A 331 -4.73 -21.13 7.61
N ARG A 332 -4.68 -19.80 7.52
CA ARG A 332 -5.59 -19.04 6.65
C ARG A 332 -5.12 -19.01 5.20
N HIS A 333 -3.81 -19.02 4.97
CA HIS A 333 -3.24 -18.78 3.63
C HIS A 333 -2.49 -19.99 3.06
N GLY A 334 -2.42 -21.12 3.79
CA GLY A 334 -1.91 -22.39 3.28
C GLY A 334 -0.43 -22.35 2.87
N PHE A 335 0.47 -21.89 3.75
CA PHE A 335 1.91 -21.87 3.51
C PHE A 335 2.73 -22.44 4.68
N ALA A 336 4.03 -22.63 4.49
CA ALA A 336 4.97 -23.18 5.45
C ALA A 336 4.61 -24.61 5.92
N SER A 337 4.08 -25.41 5.01
CA SER A 337 3.88 -26.87 5.17
C SER A 337 4.31 -27.55 3.89
N LEU A 338 4.88 -28.76 4.02
CA LEU A 338 5.22 -29.61 2.89
C LEU A 338 3.97 -30.37 2.42
N TYR A 339 3.83 -30.53 1.11
CA TYR A 339 2.78 -31.33 0.48
C TYR A 339 3.30 -31.95 -0.80
N LYS A 340 2.55 -32.90 -1.37
CA LYS A 340 2.86 -33.52 -2.66
C LYS A 340 1.96 -32.95 -3.76
N GLU A 341 2.56 -32.59 -4.87
CA GLU A 341 1.90 -32.22 -6.13
C GLU A 341 2.64 -32.93 -7.27
N ASP A 342 1.93 -33.74 -8.08
CA ASP A 342 2.50 -34.52 -9.19
C ASP A 342 3.78 -35.30 -8.80
N GLU A 343 3.72 -36.05 -7.68
CA GLU A 343 4.82 -36.84 -7.09
C GLU A 343 6.02 -36.01 -6.57
N LYS A 344 6.00 -34.71 -6.73
CA LYS A 344 7.04 -33.81 -6.18
C LYS A 344 6.67 -33.31 -4.78
N MET A 345 7.68 -33.22 -3.94
CA MET A 345 7.53 -32.53 -2.65
C MET A 345 7.54 -31.02 -2.90
N CYS A 346 6.52 -30.33 -2.40
CA CYS A 346 6.35 -28.89 -2.58
C CYS A 346 6.08 -28.18 -1.25
N MET A 347 6.37 -26.90 -1.21
CA MET A 347 5.90 -25.99 -0.16
C MET A 347 5.51 -24.64 -0.76
N ASN A 348 4.59 -23.95 -0.09
CA ASN A 348 4.27 -22.57 -0.37
C ASN A 348 5.01 -21.63 0.59
N LEU A 349 5.56 -20.53 0.07
CA LEU A 349 5.97 -19.37 0.83
C LEU A 349 5.04 -18.21 0.47
N ASN A 350 4.60 -17.46 1.48
CA ASN A 350 3.62 -16.38 1.30
C ASN A 350 4.28 -15.00 1.33
N LEU A 351 3.90 -14.16 0.38
CA LEU A 351 4.36 -12.77 0.30
C LEU A 351 3.36 -11.84 0.99
N GLN A 352 3.82 -11.14 1.98
CA GLN A 352 3.13 -10.00 2.61
C GLN A 352 4.14 -8.87 2.80
N VAL A 353 3.78 -7.66 2.36
CA VAL A 353 4.61 -6.47 2.53
C VAL A 353 3.87 -5.46 3.39
N ARG A 354 4.55 -4.92 4.39
CA ARG A 354 4.01 -3.94 5.33
C ARG A 354 4.99 -2.80 5.52
N PHE A 355 4.49 -1.62 5.85
CA PHE A 355 5.34 -0.53 6.34
C PHE A 355 5.97 -0.87 7.70
N LYS A 356 7.12 -0.26 8.00
CA LYS A 356 7.88 -0.46 9.25
C LYS A 356 7.20 0.16 10.44
#